data_3c7fb5d4fd86c0aabc65d79321ed1918
#
_entry.id   3c7fb5d4fd86c0aabc65d79321ed1918
#
_cell.length_a   1.000
_cell.length_b   1.000
_cell.length_c   1.000
_cell.angle_alpha   90.00
_cell.angle_beta   90.00
_cell.angle_gamma   90.00
#
_symmetry.space_group_name_H-M   'P 1'
#
loop_
_entity.id
_entity.type
_entity.pdbx_description
1 polymer ?
#
loop_
_entity_poly.entity_id
_entity_poly.type
_entity_poly.pdbx_seq_one_letter_code
_entity_poly.pdbx_strand_id
1 'polypeptide(L)'
;CSRAQPMTDALCVDGIQRAVRSLEKAFRDGNDLDAREDMALCALYSGMALANAGLGAVHGFAAPIGGMFDAPHGAVCAALLAPVWAANAKRVSNREKFDRVDDLLGGDAVSWLRGMTERLDIPKLSAWGICEGDLEEIARKAAAASSMKANPVSLGHDELIAILREAL
;
A
#
# COMPACT_ATOMS: atom_id res chain seq x y z
N CYS A 1 -9.20 5.59 -3.19
CA CYS A 1 -9.05 7.04 -2.90
C CYS A 1 -10.37 7.76 -3.14
N SER A 2 -10.66 8.79 -2.36
CA SER A 2 -11.92 9.58 -2.45
C SER A 2 -12.07 10.35 -3.78
N ARG A 3 -10.97 10.58 -4.50
CA ARG A 3 -10.94 11.25 -5.82
C ARG A 3 -10.77 10.29 -6.99
N ALA A 4 -10.88 8.98 -6.76
CA ALA A 4 -10.79 7.98 -7.81
C ALA A 4 -11.92 8.14 -8.84
N GLN A 5 -11.58 7.94 -10.11
CA GLN A 5 -12.47 8.08 -11.26
C GLN A 5 -12.23 6.95 -12.28
N PRO A 6 -13.13 6.71 -13.24
CA PRO A 6 -13.03 5.56 -14.15
C PRO A 6 -11.70 5.44 -14.88
N MET A 7 -11.07 6.54 -15.27
CA MET A 7 -9.76 6.53 -15.93
C MET A 7 -8.67 6.04 -14.97
N THR A 8 -8.60 6.58 -13.75
CA THR A 8 -7.61 6.15 -12.76
C THR A 8 -7.85 4.71 -12.31
N ASP A 9 -9.11 4.28 -12.23
CA ASP A 9 -9.46 2.90 -11.90
C ASP A 9 -8.98 1.92 -13.00
N ALA A 10 -9.14 2.28 -14.27
CA ALA A 10 -8.66 1.48 -15.38
C ALA A 10 -7.13 1.32 -15.36
N LEU A 11 -6.40 2.41 -15.12
CA LEU A 11 -4.93 2.38 -14.96
C LEU A 11 -4.50 1.51 -13.78
N CYS A 12 -5.18 1.64 -12.63
CA CYS A 12 -4.89 0.82 -11.45
C CYS A 12 -5.14 -0.67 -11.71
N VAL A 13 -6.23 -1.01 -12.37
CA VAL A 13 -6.57 -2.41 -12.69
C VAL A 13 -5.52 -3.05 -13.61
N ASP A 14 -5.14 -2.37 -14.70
CA ASP A 14 -4.09 -2.88 -15.59
C ASP A 14 -2.74 -2.97 -14.86
N GLY A 15 -2.39 -1.96 -14.06
CA GLY A 15 -1.18 -1.97 -13.24
C GLY A 15 -1.13 -3.12 -12.24
N ILE A 16 -2.25 -3.42 -11.55
CA ILE A 16 -2.35 -4.56 -10.63
C ILE A 16 -2.17 -5.88 -11.39
N GLN A 17 -2.81 -6.06 -12.54
CA GLN A 17 -2.66 -7.28 -13.36
C GLN A 17 -1.21 -7.49 -13.79
N ARG A 18 -0.49 -6.42 -14.18
CA ARG A 18 0.94 -6.46 -14.50
C ARG A 18 1.77 -6.85 -13.27
N ALA A 19 1.51 -6.24 -12.13
CA ALA A 19 2.20 -6.57 -10.88
C ALA A 19 2.00 -8.04 -10.49
N VAL A 20 0.78 -8.56 -10.57
CA VAL A 20 0.45 -9.96 -10.25
C VAL A 20 1.27 -10.95 -11.09
N ARG A 21 1.40 -10.71 -12.39
CA ARG A 21 2.11 -11.66 -13.27
C ARG A 21 3.62 -11.49 -13.30
N SER A 22 4.15 -10.31 -12.95
CA SER A 22 5.54 -9.96 -13.29
C SER A 22 6.39 -9.47 -12.12
N LEU A 23 5.80 -9.02 -11.00
CA LEU A 23 6.57 -8.45 -9.88
C LEU A 23 7.59 -9.45 -9.31
N GLU A 24 7.15 -10.68 -9.02
CA GLU A 24 8.03 -11.72 -8.48
C GLU A 24 9.07 -12.19 -9.50
N LYS A 25 8.72 -12.22 -10.80
CA LYS A 25 9.68 -12.55 -11.86
C LYS A 25 10.78 -11.49 -11.96
N ALA A 26 10.41 -10.21 -12.00
CA ALA A 26 11.35 -9.10 -12.06
C ALA A 26 12.25 -9.03 -10.81
N PHE A 27 11.74 -9.45 -9.64
CA PHE A 27 12.52 -9.55 -8.41
C PHE A 27 13.55 -10.69 -8.48
N ARG A 28 13.15 -11.86 -8.99
CA ARG A 28 14.04 -13.04 -9.11
C ARG A 28 15.07 -12.92 -10.24
N ASP A 29 14.68 -12.34 -11.36
CA ASP A 29 15.54 -12.12 -12.52
C ASP A 29 15.35 -10.70 -13.05
N GLY A 30 16.30 -9.83 -12.69
CA GLY A 30 16.34 -8.44 -13.15
C GLY A 30 16.62 -8.29 -14.65
N ASN A 31 16.98 -9.37 -15.38
CA ASN A 31 17.21 -9.38 -16.81
C ASN A 31 16.00 -9.87 -17.62
N ASP A 32 14.93 -10.33 -16.99
CA ASP A 32 13.65 -10.64 -17.65
C ASP A 32 13.03 -9.33 -18.16
N LEU A 33 13.25 -9.03 -19.46
CA LEU A 33 12.83 -7.78 -20.07
C LEU A 33 11.31 -7.63 -20.10
N ASP A 34 10.56 -8.71 -20.30
CA ASP A 34 9.09 -8.67 -20.32
C ASP A 34 8.56 -8.33 -18.92
N ALA A 35 9.11 -8.93 -17.88
CA ALA A 35 8.76 -8.60 -16.49
C ALA A 35 9.15 -7.16 -16.13
N ARG A 36 10.30 -6.68 -16.61
CA ARG A 36 10.77 -5.31 -16.42
C ARG A 36 9.88 -4.29 -17.12
N GLU A 37 9.40 -4.58 -18.34
CA GLU A 37 8.45 -3.73 -19.07
C GLU A 37 7.13 -3.63 -18.31
N ASP A 38 6.59 -4.75 -17.84
CA ASP A 38 5.38 -4.74 -17.02
C ASP A 38 5.53 -3.88 -15.76
N MET A 39 6.67 -3.97 -15.07
CA MET A 39 6.91 -3.17 -13.88
C MET A 39 7.11 -1.68 -14.20
N ALA A 40 7.72 -1.35 -15.33
CA ALA A 40 7.84 0.05 -15.79
C ALA A 40 6.46 0.66 -16.09
N LEU A 41 5.59 -0.08 -16.78
CA LEU A 41 4.21 0.35 -17.05
C LEU A 41 3.38 0.44 -15.75
N CYS A 42 3.52 -0.53 -14.85
CA CYS A 42 2.87 -0.48 -13.53
C CYS A 42 3.27 0.78 -12.76
N ALA A 43 4.55 1.12 -12.71
CA ALA A 43 5.06 2.32 -12.05
C ALA A 43 4.52 3.61 -12.72
N LEU A 44 4.49 3.68 -14.05
CA LEU A 44 3.93 4.80 -14.79
C LEU A 44 2.44 5.00 -14.48
N TYR A 45 1.66 3.93 -14.55
CA TYR A 45 0.21 3.99 -14.27
C TYR A 45 -0.07 4.38 -12.82
N SER A 46 0.72 3.86 -11.89
CA SER A 46 0.65 4.26 -10.47
C SER A 46 0.89 5.76 -10.30
N GLY A 47 1.94 6.30 -10.95
CA GLY A 47 2.22 7.73 -10.93
C GLY A 47 1.09 8.59 -11.52
N MET A 48 0.52 8.17 -12.65
CA MET A 48 -0.63 8.85 -13.27
C MET A 48 -1.87 8.79 -12.37
N ALA A 49 -2.16 7.64 -11.78
CA ALA A 49 -3.27 7.46 -10.85
C ALA A 49 -3.09 8.32 -9.59
N LEU A 50 -1.87 8.33 -9.00
CA LEU A 50 -1.53 9.15 -7.85
C LEU A 50 -1.74 10.64 -8.12
N ALA A 51 -1.27 11.14 -9.25
CA ALA A 51 -1.39 12.56 -9.62
C ALA A 51 -2.86 13.02 -9.73
N ASN A 52 -3.75 12.13 -10.18
CA ASN A 52 -5.16 12.45 -10.44
C ASN A 52 -6.11 12.07 -9.30
N ALA A 53 -5.88 10.94 -8.63
CA ALA A 53 -6.76 10.44 -7.56
C ALA A 53 -6.23 10.70 -6.15
N GLY A 54 -4.95 10.99 -6.01
CA GLY A 54 -4.28 11.18 -4.71
C GLY A 54 -3.89 9.86 -4.06
N LEU A 55 -3.52 9.95 -2.79
CA LEU A 55 -2.97 8.87 -1.98
C LEU A 55 -3.98 8.43 -0.90
N GLY A 56 -3.54 7.62 0.05
CA GLY A 56 -4.35 7.14 1.17
C GLY A 56 -3.49 6.89 2.41
N ALA A 57 -4.01 6.07 3.33
CA ALA A 57 -3.41 5.84 4.63
C ALA A 57 -1.98 5.26 4.56
N VAL A 58 -1.68 4.39 3.60
CA VAL A 58 -0.30 3.87 3.41
C VAL A 58 0.71 5.01 3.34
N HIS A 59 0.46 5.97 2.45
CA HIS A 59 1.34 7.14 2.31
C HIS A 59 1.17 8.15 3.44
N GLY A 60 0.00 8.15 4.10
CA GLY A 60 -0.22 8.92 5.33
C GLY A 60 0.72 8.51 6.45
N PHE A 61 1.01 7.22 6.58
CA PHE A 61 2.01 6.68 7.49
C PHE A 61 3.44 6.83 6.98
N ALA A 62 3.68 6.55 5.69
CA ALA A 62 5.03 6.51 5.14
C ALA A 62 5.74 7.87 5.22
N ALA A 63 5.00 8.99 5.11
CA ALA A 63 5.58 10.32 5.20
C ALA A 63 6.19 10.62 6.59
N PRO A 64 5.45 10.51 7.72
CA PRO A 64 6.05 10.71 9.05
C PRO A 64 7.10 9.65 9.40
N ILE A 65 6.93 8.39 9.00
CA ILE A 65 7.93 7.34 9.24
C ILE A 65 9.26 7.72 8.57
N GLY A 66 9.25 8.07 7.29
CA GLY A 66 10.47 8.49 6.57
C GLY A 66 11.09 9.78 7.10
N GLY A 67 10.32 10.64 7.79
CA GLY A 67 10.83 11.83 8.48
C GLY A 67 11.41 11.56 9.87
N MET A 68 11.10 10.43 10.49
CA MET A 68 11.53 10.06 11.84
C MET A 68 12.62 8.98 11.82
N PHE A 69 12.62 8.11 10.83
CA PHE A 69 13.49 6.93 10.73
C PHE A 69 14.13 6.86 9.35
N ASP A 70 15.32 6.30 9.26
CA ASP A 70 16.00 6.02 7.99
C ASP A 70 15.44 4.73 7.37
N ALA A 71 14.18 4.82 6.94
CA ALA A 71 13.42 3.71 6.37
C ALA A 71 13.08 3.98 4.90
N PRO A 72 13.42 3.05 3.96
CA PRO A 72 13.12 3.21 2.54
C PRO A 72 11.62 3.33 2.31
N HIS A 73 11.18 4.44 1.69
CA HIS A 73 9.76 4.78 1.50
C HIS A 73 8.93 3.64 0.90
N GLY A 74 9.44 3.00 -0.17
CA GLY A 74 8.75 1.91 -0.84
C GLY A 74 8.58 0.67 0.04
N ALA A 75 9.58 0.33 0.85
CA ALA A 75 9.52 -0.80 1.77
C ALA A 75 8.53 -0.52 2.93
N VAL A 76 8.50 0.70 3.46
CA VAL A 76 7.50 1.13 4.44
C VAL A 76 6.08 1.03 3.86
N CYS A 77 5.88 1.51 2.63
CA CYS A 77 4.59 1.39 1.95
C CYS A 77 4.17 -0.07 1.78
N ALA A 78 5.10 -0.95 1.39
CA ALA A 78 4.82 -2.37 1.20
C ALA A 78 4.47 -3.07 2.53
N ALA A 79 5.20 -2.80 3.60
CA ALA A 79 4.92 -3.35 4.93
C ALA A 79 3.53 -2.94 5.47
N LEU A 80 3.09 -1.73 5.16
CA LEU A 80 1.80 -1.19 5.61
C LEU A 80 0.62 -1.54 4.70
N LEU A 81 0.86 -2.05 3.48
CA LEU A 81 -0.21 -2.18 2.48
C LEU A 81 -1.29 -3.18 2.91
N ALA A 82 -0.91 -4.36 3.39
CA ALA A 82 -1.86 -5.40 3.82
C ALA A 82 -2.70 -4.96 5.04
N PRO A 83 -2.11 -4.46 6.16
CA PRO A 83 -2.89 -3.99 7.30
C PRO A 83 -3.80 -2.80 6.98
N VAL A 84 -3.35 -1.85 6.16
CA VAL A 84 -4.19 -0.72 5.71
C VAL A 84 -5.34 -1.21 4.82
N TRP A 85 -5.07 -2.15 3.89
CA TRP A 85 -6.11 -2.75 3.06
C TRP A 85 -7.17 -3.41 3.93
N ALA A 86 -6.76 -4.25 4.89
CA ALA A 86 -7.67 -4.94 5.81
C ALA A 86 -8.53 -3.96 6.62
N ALA A 87 -7.95 -2.90 7.16
CA ALA A 87 -8.67 -1.88 7.91
C ALA A 87 -9.70 -1.14 7.04
N ASN A 88 -9.31 -0.72 5.83
CA ASN A 88 -10.21 -0.04 4.90
C ASN A 88 -11.36 -0.96 4.45
N ALA A 89 -11.05 -2.21 4.08
CA ALA A 89 -12.03 -3.18 3.58
C ALA A 89 -13.14 -3.51 4.59
N LYS A 90 -12.84 -3.44 5.89
CA LYS A 90 -13.82 -3.62 6.97
C LYS A 90 -14.79 -2.45 7.12
N ARG A 91 -14.41 -1.27 6.67
CA ARG A 91 -15.12 -0.01 6.96
C ARG A 91 -15.84 0.59 5.75
N VAL A 92 -15.44 0.25 4.53
CA VAL A 92 -16.10 0.77 3.32
C VAL A 92 -17.53 0.26 3.21
N SER A 93 -18.47 1.15 2.90
CA SER A 93 -19.87 0.79 2.66
C SER A 93 -20.08 0.16 1.27
N ASN A 94 -19.34 0.63 0.25
CA ASN A 94 -19.34 0.05 -1.09
C ASN A 94 -18.04 -0.73 -1.30
N ARG A 95 -18.14 -2.05 -1.42
CA ARG A 95 -17.02 -2.96 -1.59
C ARG A 95 -16.64 -3.21 -3.05
N GLU A 96 -17.41 -2.77 -4.03
CA GLU A 96 -17.23 -3.12 -5.44
C GLU A 96 -15.77 -3.06 -5.92
N LYS A 97 -15.05 -1.97 -5.58
CA LYS A 97 -13.64 -1.82 -5.95
C LYS A 97 -12.70 -2.74 -5.16
N PHE A 98 -13.04 -3.04 -3.92
CA PHE A 98 -12.29 -3.99 -3.09
C PHE A 98 -12.48 -5.41 -3.62
N ASP A 99 -13.72 -5.82 -3.86
CA ASP A 99 -14.07 -7.14 -4.40
C ASP A 99 -13.41 -7.36 -5.77
N ARG A 100 -13.41 -6.33 -6.63
CA ARG A 100 -12.69 -6.39 -7.91
C ARG A 100 -11.18 -6.64 -7.74
N VAL A 101 -10.54 -6.03 -6.75
CA VAL A 101 -9.12 -6.27 -6.47
C VAL A 101 -8.92 -7.63 -5.82
N ASP A 102 -9.81 -8.05 -4.91
CA ASP A 102 -9.79 -9.40 -4.36
C ASP A 102 -9.84 -10.45 -5.48
N ASP A 103 -10.73 -10.29 -6.47
CA ASP A 103 -10.81 -11.17 -7.65
C ASP A 103 -9.50 -11.19 -8.47
N LEU A 104 -8.90 -10.04 -8.71
CA LEU A 104 -7.63 -9.92 -9.44
C LEU A 104 -6.47 -10.61 -8.72
N LEU A 105 -6.54 -10.67 -7.39
CA LEU A 105 -5.51 -11.26 -6.51
C LEU A 105 -5.84 -12.71 -6.07
N GLY A 106 -6.85 -13.34 -6.69
CA GLY A 106 -7.20 -14.72 -6.42
C GLY A 106 -8.19 -14.93 -5.27
N GLY A 107 -8.95 -13.91 -4.89
CA GLY A 107 -10.08 -13.97 -3.95
C GLY A 107 -9.81 -13.35 -2.57
N ASP A 108 -8.57 -13.17 -2.16
CA ASP A 108 -8.20 -12.54 -0.88
C ASP A 108 -6.96 -11.67 -1.03
N ALA A 109 -7.17 -10.37 -1.21
CA ALA A 109 -6.10 -9.40 -1.37
C ALA A 109 -5.19 -9.32 -0.13
N VAL A 110 -5.72 -9.46 1.09
CA VAL A 110 -4.91 -9.39 2.32
C VAL A 110 -3.91 -10.54 2.37
N SER A 111 -4.37 -11.76 2.15
CA SER A 111 -3.50 -12.94 2.12
C SER A 111 -2.48 -12.87 0.99
N TRP A 112 -2.89 -12.41 -0.20
CA TRP A 112 -1.98 -12.23 -1.33
C TRP A 112 -0.89 -11.21 -1.02
N LEU A 113 -1.25 -10.03 -0.46
CA LEU A 113 -0.31 -8.96 -0.11
C LEU A 113 0.68 -9.42 0.96
N ARG A 114 0.23 -10.11 2.02
CA ARG A 114 1.11 -10.69 3.05
C ARG A 114 2.08 -11.70 2.45
N GLY A 115 1.58 -12.64 1.65
CA GLY A 115 2.44 -13.61 0.95
C GLY A 115 3.43 -12.93 0.00
N MET A 116 3.06 -11.82 -0.63
CA MET A 116 3.98 -11.07 -1.50
C MET A 116 5.08 -10.36 -0.69
N THR A 117 4.75 -9.74 0.46
CA THR A 117 5.78 -9.14 1.33
C THR A 117 6.80 -10.17 1.81
N GLU A 118 6.35 -11.38 2.13
CA GLU A 118 7.24 -12.49 2.51
C GLU A 118 8.13 -12.93 1.34
N ARG A 119 7.56 -13.16 0.14
CA ARG A 119 8.32 -13.62 -1.05
C ARG A 119 9.31 -12.57 -1.59
N LEU A 120 9.09 -11.30 -1.31
CA LEU A 120 9.96 -10.20 -1.71
C LEU A 120 10.93 -9.78 -0.59
N ASP A 121 10.97 -10.51 0.52
CA ASP A 121 11.82 -10.21 1.68
C ASP A 121 11.63 -8.77 2.19
N ILE A 122 10.38 -8.25 2.17
CA ILE A 122 10.08 -6.91 2.68
C ILE A 122 10.17 -6.93 4.20
N PRO A 123 11.07 -6.14 4.81
CA PRO A 123 11.23 -6.13 6.26
C PRO A 123 10.02 -5.52 6.97
N LYS A 124 9.80 -5.93 8.21
CA LYS A 124 8.86 -5.29 9.12
C LYS A 124 9.37 -3.92 9.56
N LEU A 125 8.50 -3.06 10.07
CA LEU A 125 8.85 -1.71 10.53
C LEU A 125 9.94 -1.73 11.62
N SER A 126 9.96 -2.75 12.47
CA SER A 126 10.99 -2.93 13.51
C SER A 126 12.41 -3.06 12.97
N ALA A 127 12.60 -3.48 11.72
CA ALA A 127 13.93 -3.55 11.09
C ALA A 127 14.61 -2.18 10.94
N TRP A 128 13.83 -1.11 10.98
CA TRP A 128 14.32 0.29 10.93
C TRP A 128 14.31 0.98 12.30
N GLY A 129 14.29 0.20 13.39
CA GLY A 129 14.37 0.72 14.75
C GLY A 129 13.06 1.27 15.30
N ILE A 130 11.94 1.08 14.59
CA ILE A 130 10.61 1.48 15.08
C ILE A 130 10.17 0.48 16.15
N CYS A 131 9.68 0.97 17.27
CA CYS A 131 9.21 0.16 18.39
C CYS A 131 7.82 0.59 18.85
N GLU A 132 7.22 -0.17 19.76
CA GLU A 132 5.88 0.11 20.30
C GLU A 132 5.75 1.53 20.86
N GLY A 133 6.83 2.08 21.45
CA GLY A 133 6.86 3.43 22.03
C GLY A 133 6.72 4.55 20.99
N ASP A 134 6.99 4.27 19.69
CA ASP A 134 6.95 5.26 18.63
C ASP A 134 5.57 5.37 17.98
N LEU A 135 4.70 4.35 18.18
CA LEU A 135 3.45 4.21 17.45
C LEU A 135 2.50 5.40 17.69
N GLU A 136 2.44 5.92 18.90
CA GLU A 136 1.60 7.08 19.25
C GLU A 136 1.98 8.33 18.44
N GLU A 137 3.27 8.63 18.38
CA GLU A 137 3.76 9.80 17.65
C GLU A 137 3.60 9.62 16.13
N ILE A 138 3.87 8.41 15.61
CA ILE A 138 3.66 8.09 14.20
C ILE A 138 2.18 8.23 13.85
N ALA A 139 1.25 7.65 14.64
CA ALA A 139 -0.18 7.72 14.40
C ALA A 139 -0.70 9.16 14.42
N ARG A 140 -0.26 9.95 15.40
CA ARG A 140 -0.62 11.38 15.52
C ARG A 140 -0.18 12.17 14.28
N LYS A 141 1.05 11.98 13.80
CA LYS A 141 1.57 12.63 12.60
C LYS A 141 0.88 12.13 11.33
N ALA A 142 0.62 10.82 11.23
CA ALA A 142 -0.07 10.22 10.11
C ALA A 142 -1.51 10.75 9.96
N ALA A 143 -2.24 10.91 11.06
CA ALA A 143 -3.58 11.49 11.05
C ALA A 143 -3.61 12.92 10.48
N ALA A 144 -2.55 13.70 10.69
CA ALA A 144 -2.41 15.07 10.19
C ALA A 144 -1.88 15.14 8.73
N ALA A 145 -1.37 14.03 8.19
CA ALA A 145 -0.78 14.00 6.86
C ALA A 145 -1.80 14.30 5.76
N SER A 146 -1.40 15.09 4.76
CA SER A 146 -2.28 15.43 3.63
C SER A 146 -2.73 14.21 2.84
N SER A 147 -1.88 13.19 2.73
CA SER A 147 -2.17 11.92 2.06
C SER A 147 -3.31 11.15 2.73
N MET A 148 -3.44 11.24 4.06
CA MET A 148 -4.50 10.57 4.81
C MET A 148 -5.90 11.03 4.39
N LYS A 149 -6.05 12.29 3.95
CA LYS A 149 -7.35 12.89 3.60
C LYS A 149 -8.05 12.22 2.42
N ALA A 150 -7.31 11.53 1.55
CA ALA A 150 -7.87 10.84 0.39
C ALA A 150 -8.12 9.35 0.67
N ASN A 151 -7.89 8.86 1.90
CA ASN A 151 -8.26 7.49 2.28
C ASN A 151 -9.77 7.29 2.13
N PRO A 152 -10.24 6.09 1.69
CA PRO A 152 -11.67 5.87 1.42
C PRO A 152 -12.54 5.96 2.68
N VAL A 153 -11.98 5.75 3.85
CA VAL A 153 -12.66 5.87 5.15
C VAL A 153 -11.80 6.65 6.13
N SER A 154 -12.43 7.31 7.09
CA SER A 154 -11.71 7.91 8.21
C SER A 154 -11.32 6.83 9.20
N LEU A 155 -10.02 6.67 9.45
CA LEU A 155 -9.48 5.75 10.43
C LEU A 155 -9.32 6.47 11.78
N GLY A 156 -9.86 5.86 12.84
CA GLY A 156 -9.72 6.36 14.20
C GLY A 156 -8.32 6.11 14.76
N HIS A 157 -7.98 6.78 15.86
CA HIS A 157 -6.66 6.67 16.49
C HIS A 157 -6.27 5.21 16.81
N ASP A 158 -7.17 4.45 17.43
CA ASP A 158 -6.92 3.05 17.80
C ASP A 158 -6.70 2.16 16.55
N GLU A 159 -7.39 2.48 15.45
CA GLU A 159 -7.20 1.77 14.18
C GLU A 159 -5.82 2.07 13.56
N LEU A 160 -5.36 3.33 13.66
CA LEU A 160 -4.02 3.71 13.21
C LEU A 160 -2.93 2.97 14.00
N ILE A 161 -3.08 2.89 15.32
CA ILE A 161 -2.18 2.13 16.19
C ILE A 161 -2.20 0.63 15.84
N ALA A 162 -3.38 0.05 15.64
CA ALA A 162 -3.52 -1.36 15.29
C ALA A 162 -2.84 -1.70 13.95
N ILE A 163 -2.97 -0.84 12.94
CA ILE A 163 -2.30 -0.96 11.64
C ILE A 163 -0.77 -0.96 11.81
N LEU A 164 -0.24 -0.01 12.58
CA LEU A 164 1.20 0.09 12.83
C LEU A 164 1.73 -1.13 13.57
N ARG A 165 0.99 -1.59 14.59
CA ARG A 165 1.36 -2.76 15.40
C ARG A 165 1.38 -4.05 14.58
N GLU A 166 0.48 -4.20 13.61
CA GLU A 166 0.48 -5.36 12.71
C GLU A 166 1.70 -5.36 11.77
N ALA A 167 2.20 -4.17 11.39
CA ALA A 167 3.36 -4.02 10.52
C ALA A 167 4.71 -4.05 11.29
N LEU A 168 4.69 -4.00 12.64
CA LEU A 168 5.85 -4.02 13.52
C LEU A 168 6.38 -5.44 13.73
#